data_5bf529683c9677d31a02e3415cc2491a
#
_entry.id   5bf529683c9677d31a02e3415cc2491a
#
_cell.length_a   1.000
_cell.length_b   1.000
_cell.length_c   1.000
_cell.angle_alpha   90.00
_cell.angle_beta   90.00
_cell.angle_gamma   90.00
#
_symmetry.space_group_name_H-M   'P 1'
#
loop_
_entity.id
_entity.type
_entity.pdbx_description
1 polymer ?
#
loop_
_entity_poly.entity_id
_entity_poly.type
_entity_poly.pdbx_seq_one_letter_code
_entity_poly.pdbx_strand_id
1 'polypeptide(L)'
;MLRKLLFGGVTWLALCALAPDQAVAQRIASSDSLAVAAAVAAATQQYVQQAQPESVLFNGPEYVNRNPPSTIGHQYFGSADPQLGTITYRNAQFRGILLSYDLALDQVVMTYPSQAVTVQLVPEKIGGFSLGNHQFVRLLADSVAKSQAPTGFYEVLLAGPVSLLARHTKRVQQTTVQQNLRLEFRQTDQLFVRTASTMAPVDNLKDVLNLLPTHKAEVQRYARQQQLRFSGAQREASFSSALRYYASLPQ
;
A
#
# COMPACT_ATOMS: atom_id res chain seq x y z
N MET A 1 -41.55 -50.18 70.57
CA MET A 1 -42.09 -50.95 69.40
C MET A 1 -41.50 -50.37 68.19
N LEU A 2 -40.57 -50.96 67.67
CA LEU A 2 -40.50 -51.89 66.50
C LEU A 2 -40.48 -51.23 65.13
N ARG A 3 -39.32 -51.40 64.46
CA ARG A 3 -39.09 -51.69 63.01
C ARG A 3 -39.27 -50.57 61.99
N LYS A 4 -38.45 -50.45 60.99
CA LYS A 4 -37.44 -51.26 60.27
C LYS A 4 -36.67 -50.33 59.28
N LEU A 5 -35.39 -50.68 59.17
CA LEU A 5 -34.48 -50.26 58.06
C LEU A 5 -35.06 -50.49 56.67
N LEU A 6 -34.71 -49.62 55.73
CA LEU A 6 -34.42 -50.06 54.35
C LEU A 6 -33.42 -49.10 53.68
N PHE A 7 -32.33 -49.73 53.24
CA PHE A 7 -31.28 -49.23 52.38
C PHE A 7 -31.80 -48.84 51.01
N GLY A 8 -31.36 -47.75 50.46
CA GLY A 8 -31.56 -47.42 49.06
C GLY A 8 -30.25 -46.81 48.51
N GLY A 9 -29.54 -47.65 47.75
CA GLY A 9 -28.23 -47.30 47.19
C GLY A 9 -28.34 -46.22 46.11
N VAL A 10 -27.47 -45.25 46.22
CA VAL A 10 -27.27 -44.25 45.17
C VAL A 10 -26.19 -44.80 44.24
N THR A 11 -26.62 -45.24 43.08
CA THR A 11 -25.76 -45.61 41.94
C THR A 11 -25.25 -44.30 41.32
N TRP A 12 -23.98 -44.05 41.46
CA TRP A 12 -23.26 -43.03 40.72
C TRP A 12 -23.05 -43.50 39.28
N LEU A 13 -23.85 -42.99 38.35
CA LEU A 13 -23.58 -43.04 36.91
C LEU A 13 -22.41 -42.12 36.61
N ALA A 14 -21.25 -42.67 36.36
CA ALA A 14 -20.10 -41.96 35.78
C ALA A 14 -20.45 -41.63 34.30
N LEU A 15 -20.83 -40.41 34.07
CA LEU A 15 -20.99 -39.86 32.71
C LEU A 15 -19.58 -39.56 32.16
N CYS A 16 -19.01 -40.50 31.41
CA CYS A 16 -17.83 -40.27 30.59
C CYS A 16 -18.21 -39.20 29.54
N ALA A 17 -17.72 -37.97 29.79
CA ALA A 17 -17.74 -36.91 28.78
C ALA A 17 -16.78 -37.28 27.65
N LEU A 18 -17.32 -37.78 26.57
CA LEU A 18 -16.69 -37.82 25.26
C LEU A 18 -16.52 -36.34 24.82
N ALA A 19 -15.35 -35.77 25.05
CA ALA A 19 -14.97 -34.51 24.45
C ALA A 19 -14.76 -34.78 22.94
N PRO A 20 -15.48 -34.10 22.06
CA PRO A 20 -15.38 -34.40 20.64
C PRO A 20 -14.09 -33.80 20.04
N ASP A 21 -13.50 -34.58 19.19
CA ASP A 21 -12.39 -34.29 18.26
C ASP A 21 -12.63 -33.12 17.28
N GLN A 22 -13.45 -32.14 17.64
CA GLN A 22 -13.79 -31.02 16.77
C GLN A 22 -12.62 -30.04 16.59
N ALA A 23 -11.71 -29.96 17.55
CA ALA A 23 -10.55 -29.08 17.46
C ALA A 23 -9.49 -29.57 16.44
N VAL A 24 -9.42 -30.88 16.21
CA VAL A 24 -8.52 -31.48 15.22
C VAL A 24 -9.07 -31.31 13.81
N ALA A 25 -10.37 -31.50 13.62
CA ALA A 25 -11.02 -31.31 12.33
C ALA A 25 -10.95 -29.86 11.82
N GLN A 26 -11.08 -28.87 12.71
CA GLN A 26 -10.92 -27.45 12.34
C GLN A 26 -9.47 -27.08 11.98
N ARG A 27 -8.48 -27.68 12.62
CA ARG A 27 -7.07 -27.46 12.27
C ARG A 27 -6.70 -28.08 10.92
N ILE A 28 -7.25 -29.25 10.60
CA ILE A 28 -7.01 -29.90 9.30
C ILE A 28 -7.69 -29.10 8.19
N ALA A 29 -8.94 -28.65 8.37
CA ALA A 29 -9.66 -27.85 7.39
C ALA A 29 -8.97 -26.49 7.11
N SER A 30 -8.36 -25.88 8.12
CA SER A 30 -7.61 -24.62 7.93
C SER A 30 -6.25 -24.83 7.24
N SER A 31 -5.56 -25.95 7.50
CA SER A 31 -4.32 -26.29 6.81
C SER A 31 -4.56 -26.63 5.34
N ASP A 32 -5.64 -27.34 5.02
CA ASP A 32 -6.00 -27.68 3.66
C ASP A 32 -6.40 -26.44 2.85
N SER A 33 -7.12 -25.49 3.45
CA SER A 33 -7.49 -24.25 2.76
C SER A 33 -6.27 -23.38 2.47
N LEU A 34 -5.29 -23.33 3.38
CA LEU A 34 -4.01 -22.63 3.16
C LEU A 34 -3.15 -23.34 2.11
N ALA A 35 -3.11 -24.68 2.12
CA ALA A 35 -2.41 -25.47 1.12
C ALA A 35 -3.02 -25.31 -0.28
N VAL A 36 -4.35 -25.31 -0.40
CA VAL A 36 -5.06 -25.05 -1.65
C VAL A 36 -4.80 -23.62 -2.12
N ALA A 37 -4.88 -22.62 -1.25
CA ALA A 37 -4.58 -21.24 -1.61
C ALA A 37 -3.13 -21.07 -2.10
N ALA A 38 -2.17 -21.73 -1.44
CA ALA A 38 -0.76 -21.73 -1.86
C ALA A 38 -0.57 -22.43 -3.20
N ALA A 39 -1.22 -23.58 -3.42
CA ALA A 39 -1.17 -24.32 -4.69
C ALA A 39 -1.80 -23.52 -5.85
N VAL A 40 -2.93 -22.85 -5.60
CA VAL A 40 -3.57 -21.96 -6.59
C VAL A 40 -2.66 -20.77 -6.90
N ALA A 41 -2.04 -20.16 -5.88
CA ALA A 41 -1.08 -19.07 -6.08
C ALA A 41 0.15 -19.53 -6.89
N ALA A 42 0.70 -20.71 -6.59
CA ALA A 42 1.82 -21.29 -7.32
C ALA A 42 1.45 -21.63 -8.77
N ALA A 43 0.29 -22.25 -9.01
CA ALA A 43 -0.20 -22.56 -10.35
C ALA A 43 -0.49 -21.30 -11.17
N THR A 44 -1.05 -20.26 -10.54
CA THR A 44 -1.26 -18.94 -11.15
C THR A 44 0.08 -18.29 -11.53
N GLN A 45 1.04 -18.35 -10.65
CA GLN A 45 2.39 -17.85 -10.92
C GLN A 45 3.06 -18.61 -12.07
N GLN A 46 2.95 -19.94 -12.10
CA GLN A 46 3.50 -20.77 -13.17
C GLN A 46 2.81 -20.50 -14.52
N TYR A 47 1.49 -20.36 -14.52
CA TYR A 47 0.73 -19.95 -15.70
C TYR A 47 1.13 -18.57 -16.22
N VAL A 48 1.29 -17.60 -15.32
CA VAL A 48 1.71 -16.24 -15.66
C VAL A 48 3.15 -16.21 -16.21
N GLN A 49 4.02 -17.11 -15.73
CA GLN A 49 5.40 -17.23 -16.25
C GLN A 49 5.47 -17.94 -17.60
N GLN A 50 4.53 -18.82 -17.91
CA GLN A 50 4.46 -19.57 -19.18
C GLN A 50 3.62 -18.86 -20.26
N ALA A 51 2.52 -18.24 -19.87
CA ALA A 51 1.80 -17.29 -20.72
C ALA A 51 2.65 -16.03 -20.79
N GLN A 52 2.97 -15.54 -22.01
CA GLN A 52 3.71 -14.29 -22.16
C GLN A 52 3.14 -13.25 -21.19
N PRO A 53 3.89 -12.83 -20.15
CA PRO A 53 3.39 -11.97 -19.06
C PRO A 53 2.70 -10.73 -19.58
N GLU A 54 3.12 -10.32 -20.73
CA GLU A 54 2.69 -9.19 -21.51
C GLU A 54 1.24 -9.27 -21.95
N SER A 55 0.73 -10.48 -22.29
CA SER A 55 -0.66 -10.65 -22.73
C SER A 55 -1.69 -10.36 -21.64
N VAL A 56 -1.36 -10.59 -20.37
CA VAL A 56 -2.24 -10.30 -19.23
C VAL A 56 -2.24 -8.81 -18.89
N LEU A 57 -1.10 -8.15 -19.08
CA LEU A 57 -0.95 -6.71 -18.85
C LEU A 57 -1.51 -5.88 -20.01
N PHE A 58 -1.54 -6.44 -21.23
CA PHE A 58 -2.01 -5.77 -22.44
C PHE A 58 -3.55 -5.74 -22.53
N ASN A 59 -4.21 -5.22 -21.49
CA ASN A 59 -5.68 -5.18 -21.38
C ASN A 59 -6.25 -3.77 -21.23
N GLY A 60 -5.41 -2.75 -21.36
CA GLY A 60 -5.83 -1.36 -21.25
C GLY A 60 -5.81 -0.65 -22.60
N PRO A 61 -6.37 0.55 -22.67
CA PRO A 61 -6.30 1.39 -23.86
C PRO A 61 -4.87 1.84 -24.12
N GLU A 62 -4.59 2.20 -25.38
CA GLU A 62 -3.34 2.84 -25.73
C GLU A 62 -3.17 4.16 -24.95
N TYR A 63 -1.97 4.38 -24.44
CA TYR A 63 -1.63 5.62 -23.78
C TYR A 63 -1.06 6.62 -24.81
N VAL A 64 -1.77 7.73 -24.95
CA VAL A 64 -1.34 8.83 -25.83
C VAL A 64 -0.96 10.02 -24.97
N ASN A 65 0.30 10.45 -25.05
CA ASN A 65 0.72 11.71 -24.44
C ASN A 65 0.10 12.88 -25.22
N ARG A 66 -0.82 13.60 -24.57
CA ARG A 66 -1.53 14.75 -25.16
C ARG A 66 -0.93 16.10 -24.76
N ASN A 67 0.16 16.10 -24.02
CA ASN A 67 0.79 17.35 -23.61
C ASN A 67 1.50 17.99 -24.82
N PRO A 68 1.41 19.32 -24.99
CA PRO A 68 2.14 20.01 -26.03
C PRO A 68 3.64 19.75 -25.94
N PRO A 69 4.35 19.50 -27.06
CA PRO A 69 5.79 19.26 -27.06
C PRO A 69 6.63 20.38 -26.45
N SER A 70 6.08 21.63 -26.45
CA SER A 70 6.72 22.80 -25.84
C SER A 70 6.59 22.86 -24.32
N THR A 71 5.92 21.89 -23.68
CA THR A 71 5.76 21.85 -22.23
C THR A 71 7.09 21.47 -21.55
N ILE A 72 7.53 22.31 -20.63
CA ILE A 72 8.78 22.12 -19.91
C ILE A 72 8.60 21.03 -18.84
N GLY A 73 9.56 20.08 -18.79
CA GLY A 73 9.48 18.92 -17.94
C GLY A 73 8.60 17.80 -18.53
N HIS A 74 8.18 16.89 -17.70
CA HIS A 74 7.35 15.74 -18.09
C HIS A 74 6.38 15.36 -16.97
N GLN A 75 5.34 14.62 -17.32
CA GLN A 75 4.29 14.17 -16.40
C GLN A 75 4.69 13.00 -15.49
N TYR A 76 5.74 12.27 -15.84
CA TYR A 76 6.09 11.02 -15.16
C TYR A 76 6.82 11.23 -13.84
N PHE A 77 6.72 10.22 -12.96
CA PHE A 77 7.51 10.14 -11.73
C PHE A 77 8.99 9.87 -12.05
N GLY A 78 9.87 10.66 -11.45
CA GLY A 78 11.32 10.51 -11.55
C GLY A 78 11.86 10.74 -12.96
N SER A 79 11.72 9.81 -13.88
CA SER A 79 12.28 9.84 -15.23
C SER A 79 11.21 10.04 -16.31
N ALA A 80 11.60 10.70 -17.40
CA ALA A 80 10.78 10.76 -18.62
C ALA A 80 10.75 9.42 -19.36
N ASP A 81 11.84 8.64 -19.24
CA ASP A 81 11.96 7.34 -19.86
C ASP A 81 11.34 6.24 -19.00
N PRO A 82 10.73 5.21 -19.61
CA PRO A 82 10.23 4.04 -18.90
C PRO A 82 11.34 3.34 -18.11
N GLN A 83 11.04 2.88 -16.91
CA GLN A 83 11.95 2.22 -16.01
C GLN A 83 11.56 0.75 -15.80
N LEU A 84 12.57 -0.11 -15.66
CA LEU A 84 12.31 -1.49 -15.23
C LEU A 84 11.74 -1.49 -13.82
N GLY A 85 10.60 -2.14 -13.68
CA GLY A 85 9.88 -2.23 -12.42
C GLY A 85 9.24 -3.59 -12.20
N THR A 86 8.58 -3.69 -11.07
CA THR A 86 7.73 -4.82 -10.70
C THR A 86 6.32 -4.32 -10.49
N ILE A 87 5.33 -5.06 -10.93
CA ILE A 87 3.93 -4.71 -10.72
C ILE A 87 3.14 -5.93 -10.22
N THR A 88 2.27 -5.71 -9.25
CA THR A 88 1.23 -6.65 -8.83
C THR A 88 -0.06 -6.27 -9.54
N TYR A 89 -0.49 -7.11 -10.48
CA TYR A 89 -1.67 -6.89 -11.31
C TYR A 89 -2.59 -8.10 -11.27
N ARG A 90 -3.86 -7.93 -10.93
CA ARG A 90 -4.81 -9.05 -10.71
C ARG A 90 -4.26 -10.12 -9.74
N ASN A 91 -3.60 -9.69 -8.66
CA ASN A 91 -2.95 -10.54 -7.65
C ASN A 91 -1.75 -11.37 -8.16
N ALA A 92 -1.33 -11.20 -9.41
CA ALA A 92 -0.10 -11.81 -9.95
C ALA A 92 1.03 -10.78 -9.98
N GLN A 93 2.26 -11.21 -9.69
CA GLN A 93 3.44 -10.35 -9.72
C GLN A 93 4.19 -10.51 -11.04
N PHE A 94 4.45 -9.39 -11.71
CA PHE A 94 5.24 -9.30 -12.94
C PHE A 94 6.49 -8.48 -12.66
N ARG A 95 7.64 -8.98 -13.09
CA ARG A 95 8.96 -8.35 -12.86
C ARG A 95 9.62 -8.01 -14.19
N GLY A 96 10.50 -7.01 -14.16
CA GLY A 96 11.26 -6.61 -15.35
C GLY A 96 10.37 -5.96 -16.44
N ILE A 97 9.27 -5.35 -16.03
CA ILE A 97 8.34 -4.67 -16.93
C ILE A 97 8.75 -3.21 -17.04
N LEU A 98 8.78 -2.67 -18.28
CA LEU A 98 9.00 -1.25 -18.52
C LEU A 98 7.76 -0.45 -18.15
N LEU A 99 7.84 0.28 -17.04
CA LEU A 99 6.76 1.05 -16.45
C LEU A 99 7.10 2.53 -16.42
N SER A 100 6.07 3.36 -16.54
CA SER A 100 6.10 4.78 -16.17
C SER A 100 4.85 5.08 -15.32
N TYR A 101 4.97 6.01 -14.38
CA TYR A 101 3.85 6.47 -13.60
C TYR A 101 3.55 7.93 -13.90
N ASP A 102 2.44 8.18 -14.61
CA ASP A 102 1.95 9.51 -14.94
C ASP A 102 1.30 10.14 -13.70
N LEU A 103 1.96 11.13 -13.12
CA LEU A 103 1.53 11.86 -11.93
C LEU A 103 0.42 12.87 -12.21
N ALA A 104 0.22 13.25 -13.48
CA ALA A 104 -0.83 14.20 -13.85
C ALA A 104 -2.19 13.50 -13.97
N LEU A 105 -2.18 12.23 -14.40
CA LEU A 105 -3.37 11.41 -14.58
C LEU A 105 -3.58 10.38 -13.46
N ASP A 106 -2.61 10.23 -12.54
CA ASP A 106 -2.56 9.14 -11.55
C ASP A 106 -2.63 7.77 -12.22
N GLN A 107 -1.85 7.58 -13.31
CA GLN A 107 -1.95 6.45 -14.22
C GLN A 107 -0.62 5.72 -14.39
N VAL A 108 -0.62 4.40 -14.12
CA VAL A 108 0.53 3.55 -14.46
C VAL A 108 0.40 3.10 -15.92
N VAL A 109 1.48 3.26 -16.67
CA VAL A 109 1.57 2.86 -18.06
C VAL A 109 2.71 1.86 -18.25
N MET A 110 2.53 0.92 -19.17
CA MET A 110 3.51 -0.08 -19.54
C MET A 110 3.93 0.15 -21.00
N THR A 111 5.23 0.17 -21.23
CA THR A 111 5.78 0.24 -22.59
C THR A 111 6.16 -1.16 -23.06
N TYR A 112 5.70 -1.49 -24.27
CA TYR A 112 5.97 -2.77 -24.93
C TYR A 112 7.12 -2.58 -25.93
N PRO A 113 8.35 -3.03 -25.62
CA PRO A 113 9.52 -2.70 -26.44
C PRO A 113 9.44 -3.23 -27.88
N SER A 114 8.87 -4.44 -28.06
CA SER A 114 8.79 -5.09 -29.36
C SER A 114 7.78 -4.46 -30.32
N GLN A 115 6.81 -3.69 -29.81
CA GLN A 115 5.76 -3.07 -30.63
C GLN A 115 5.79 -1.53 -30.58
N ALA A 116 6.66 -0.94 -29.79
CA ALA A 116 6.72 0.51 -29.50
C ALA A 116 5.37 1.08 -29.05
N VAL A 117 4.53 0.27 -28.40
CA VAL A 117 3.21 0.64 -27.90
C VAL A 117 3.27 0.83 -26.40
N THR A 118 2.64 1.89 -25.91
CA THR A 118 2.45 2.13 -24.49
C THR A 118 0.97 1.99 -24.17
N VAL A 119 0.65 1.20 -23.14
CA VAL A 119 -0.72 0.94 -22.69
C VAL A 119 -0.95 1.43 -21.27
N GLN A 120 -2.15 1.91 -21.00
CA GLN A 120 -2.60 2.26 -19.67
C GLN A 120 -2.99 0.98 -18.94
N LEU A 121 -2.47 0.76 -17.75
CA LEU A 121 -2.90 -0.35 -16.91
C LEU A 121 -4.16 0.05 -16.14
N VAL A 122 -5.12 -0.86 -16.03
CA VAL A 122 -6.38 -0.60 -15.31
C VAL A 122 -6.08 -0.41 -13.82
N PRO A 123 -6.28 0.78 -13.23
CA PRO A 123 -5.84 1.09 -11.86
C PRO A 123 -6.44 0.16 -10.81
N GLU A 124 -7.70 -0.25 -10.98
CA GLU A 124 -8.44 -1.12 -10.05
C GLU A 124 -7.82 -2.53 -9.95
N LYS A 125 -7.06 -2.94 -10.96
CA LYS A 125 -6.39 -4.24 -11.02
C LYS A 125 -4.96 -4.19 -10.50
N ILE A 126 -4.43 -2.99 -10.21
CA ILE A 126 -3.09 -2.80 -9.67
C ILE A 126 -3.16 -2.82 -8.15
N GLY A 127 -2.49 -3.80 -7.52
CA GLY A 127 -2.29 -3.83 -6.07
C GLY A 127 -1.13 -2.94 -5.62
N GLY A 128 -0.08 -2.87 -6.44
CA GLY A 128 1.10 -2.05 -6.20
C GLY A 128 2.14 -2.23 -7.30
N PHE A 129 3.14 -1.36 -7.32
CA PHE A 129 4.25 -1.43 -8.27
C PHE A 129 5.52 -0.81 -7.69
N SER A 130 6.66 -1.07 -8.32
CA SER A 130 7.93 -0.43 -8.00
C SER A 130 8.55 0.21 -9.23
N LEU A 131 9.22 1.35 -9.02
CA LEU A 131 10.05 2.05 -10.00
C LEU A 131 11.39 2.34 -9.32
N GLY A 132 12.48 1.70 -9.77
CA GLY A 132 13.74 1.75 -9.06
C GLY A 132 13.59 1.32 -7.59
N ASN A 133 13.97 2.19 -6.65
CA ASN A 133 13.85 1.95 -5.21
C ASN A 133 12.51 2.42 -4.59
N HIS A 134 11.63 2.99 -5.40
CA HIS A 134 10.35 3.53 -4.96
C HIS A 134 9.26 2.46 -5.05
N GLN A 135 8.53 2.26 -3.97
CA GLN A 135 7.43 1.29 -3.89
C GLN A 135 6.11 2.02 -3.75
N PHE A 136 5.15 1.66 -4.58
CA PHE A 136 3.82 2.28 -4.62
C PHE A 136 2.75 1.25 -4.31
N VAL A 137 1.75 1.67 -3.57
CA VAL A 137 0.53 0.90 -3.27
C VAL A 137 -0.69 1.68 -3.69
N ARG A 138 -1.72 0.99 -4.15
CA ARG A 138 -3.01 1.61 -4.42
C ARG A 138 -3.84 1.63 -3.14
N LEU A 139 -4.35 2.80 -2.77
CA LEU A 139 -5.25 2.95 -1.64
C LEU A 139 -6.57 3.55 -2.10
N LEU A 140 -7.65 3.07 -1.49
CA LEU A 140 -9.00 3.61 -1.67
C LEU A 140 -9.28 4.65 -0.59
N ALA A 141 -10.09 5.63 -0.91
CA ALA A 141 -10.44 6.71 0.01
C ALA A 141 -11.08 6.19 1.33
N ASP A 142 -11.77 5.06 1.26
CA ASP A 142 -12.46 4.40 2.36
C ASP A 142 -11.67 3.22 2.97
N SER A 143 -10.40 3.07 2.60
CA SER A 143 -9.56 1.94 3.05
C SER A 143 -9.33 1.87 4.56
N VAL A 144 -9.57 2.99 5.27
CA VAL A 144 -9.58 3.09 6.74
C VAL A 144 -10.74 3.96 7.20
N ALA A 145 -11.28 3.68 8.38
CA ALA A 145 -12.52 4.28 8.89
C ALA A 145 -12.53 5.83 8.92
N LYS A 146 -11.37 6.45 9.15
CA LYS A 146 -11.19 7.91 9.16
C LYS A 146 -10.12 8.32 8.16
N SER A 147 -10.37 8.04 6.87
CA SER A 147 -9.48 8.45 5.80
C SER A 147 -9.82 9.85 5.30
N GLN A 148 -8.79 10.71 5.20
CA GLN A 148 -8.85 12.00 4.51
C GLN A 148 -8.06 11.96 3.20
N ALA A 149 -7.59 10.79 2.81
CA ALA A 149 -6.80 10.59 1.62
C ALA A 149 -7.69 10.19 0.44
N PRO A 150 -7.53 10.80 -0.74
CA PRO A 150 -8.24 10.38 -1.94
C PRO A 150 -7.75 9.01 -2.43
N THR A 151 -8.60 8.31 -3.19
CA THR A 151 -8.19 7.10 -3.92
C THR A 151 -7.04 7.44 -4.85
N GLY A 152 -6.03 6.56 -4.93
CA GLY A 152 -4.88 6.73 -5.82
C GLY A 152 -3.68 5.91 -5.40
N PHE A 153 -2.54 6.20 -6.05
CA PHE A 153 -1.27 5.55 -5.75
C PHE A 153 -0.45 6.39 -4.75
N TYR A 154 0.14 5.69 -3.80
CA TYR A 154 0.95 6.28 -2.74
C TYR A 154 2.30 5.58 -2.67
N GLU A 155 3.38 6.34 -2.65
CA GLU A 155 4.71 5.81 -2.35
C GLU A 155 4.80 5.45 -0.86
N VAL A 156 5.37 4.29 -0.56
CA VAL A 156 5.60 3.83 0.81
C VAL A 156 6.98 4.26 1.26
N LEU A 157 7.05 5.37 2.01
CA LEU A 157 8.31 5.89 2.57
C LEU A 157 8.71 5.14 3.85
N LEU A 158 7.73 4.71 4.63
CA LEU A 158 7.92 3.88 5.81
C LEU A 158 6.75 2.93 5.96
N ALA A 159 7.03 1.62 5.96
CA ALA A 159 6.06 0.58 6.26
C ALA A 159 6.04 0.27 7.76
N GLY A 160 4.88 -0.10 8.29
CA GLY A 160 4.72 -0.51 9.68
C GLY A 160 3.29 -0.29 10.20
N PRO A 161 3.06 -0.51 11.52
CA PRO A 161 1.77 -0.23 12.15
C PRO A 161 1.33 1.23 12.00
N VAL A 162 2.31 2.14 12.01
CA VAL A 162 2.17 3.54 11.59
C VAL A 162 3.04 3.71 10.36
N SER A 163 2.41 3.92 9.21
CA SER A 163 3.09 4.04 7.92
C SER A 163 3.16 5.50 7.49
N LEU A 164 4.26 5.86 6.84
CA LEU A 164 4.42 7.14 6.14
C LEU A 164 4.29 6.92 4.65
N LEU A 165 3.40 7.64 4.03
CA LEU A 165 3.08 7.55 2.62
C LEU A 165 3.23 8.92 1.96
N ALA A 166 3.65 8.95 0.69
CA ALA A 166 3.69 10.15 -0.11
C ALA A 166 2.76 10.02 -1.32
N ARG A 167 1.98 11.04 -1.58
CA ARG A 167 1.23 11.18 -2.81
C ARG A 167 1.90 12.24 -3.67
N HIS A 168 2.35 11.84 -4.84
CA HIS A 168 2.95 12.71 -5.83
C HIS A 168 1.92 13.08 -6.88
N THR A 169 1.84 14.35 -7.22
CA THR A 169 0.97 14.84 -8.29
C THR A 169 1.72 15.84 -9.15
N LYS A 170 1.40 15.89 -10.44
CA LYS A 170 1.89 16.94 -11.34
C LYS A 170 0.73 17.66 -11.99
N ARG A 171 0.89 18.95 -12.20
CA ARG A 171 -0.05 19.76 -12.95
C ARG A 171 0.70 20.65 -13.94
N VAL A 172 0.13 20.86 -15.10
CA VAL A 172 0.65 21.85 -16.05
C VAL A 172 0.26 23.24 -15.55
N GLN A 173 1.26 24.04 -15.24
CA GLN A 173 1.10 25.45 -14.92
C GLN A 173 1.36 26.29 -16.17
N GLN A 174 0.43 27.17 -16.51
CA GLN A 174 0.54 28.11 -17.59
C GLN A 174 0.99 29.45 -17.05
N THR A 175 2.06 29.99 -17.63
CA THR A 175 2.61 31.29 -17.26
C THR A 175 2.88 32.09 -18.54
N THR A 176 2.56 33.38 -18.56
CA THR A 176 2.92 34.26 -19.66
C THR A 176 4.21 34.98 -19.31
N VAL A 177 5.25 34.75 -20.10
CA VAL A 177 6.55 35.41 -19.96
C VAL A 177 6.84 36.17 -21.27
N GLN A 178 7.02 37.48 -21.20
CA GLN A 178 7.30 38.34 -22.37
C GLN A 178 6.34 38.09 -23.54
N GLN A 179 5.04 38.02 -23.25
CA GLN A 179 3.96 37.73 -24.19
C GLN A 179 3.95 36.32 -24.81
N ASN A 180 4.86 35.46 -24.39
CA ASN A 180 4.90 34.06 -24.81
C ASN A 180 4.27 33.18 -23.74
N LEU A 181 3.45 32.22 -24.19
CA LEU A 181 2.84 31.22 -23.34
C LEU A 181 3.89 30.17 -22.99
N ARG A 182 4.16 29.97 -21.68
CA ARG A 182 5.02 28.93 -21.13
C ARG A 182 4.18 27.92 -20.36
N LEU A 183 4.27 26.65 -20.75
CA LEU A 183 3.68 25.52 -20.06
C LEU A 183 4.77 24.78 -19.32
N GLU A 184 4.56 24.46 -18.04
CA GLU A 184 5.54 23.76 -17.21
C GLU A 184 4.85 22.80 -16.25
N PHE A 185 5.39 21.57 -16.11
CA PHE A 185 4.92 20.64 -15.09
C PHE A 185 5.42 21.06 -13.71
N ARG A 186 4.51 21.24 -12.78
CA ARG A 186 4.79 21.48 -11.37
C ARG A 186 4.38 20.29 -10.55
N GLN A 187 5.34 19.71 -9.83
CA GLN A 187 5.11 18.60 -8.91
C GLN A 187 4.74 19.14 -7.53
N THR A 188 3.81 18.43 -6.89
CA THR A 188 3.42 18.64 -5.50
C THR A 188 3.41 17.30 -4.80
N ASP A 189 4.09 17.23 -3.65
CA ASP A 189 4.21 16.03 -2.83
C ASP A 189 3.48 16.26 -1.51
N GLN A 190 2.50 15.42 -1.22
CA GLN A 190 1.74 15.46 0.02
C GLN A 190 2.01 14.19 0.83
N LEU A 191 2.42 14.38 2.08
CA LEU A 191 2.68 13.28 3.01
C LEU A 191 1.43 12.93 3.78
N PHE A 192 1.27 11.63 4.04
CA PHE A 192 0.19 11.07 4.83
C PHE A 192 0.74 10.12 5.88
N VAL A 193 0.18 10.16 7.06
CA VAL A 193 0.39 9.15 8.08
C VAL A 193 -0.85 8.26 8.15
N ARG A 194 -0.61 6.95 8.04
CA ARG A 194 -1.64 5.92 8.14
C ARG A 194 -1.43 5.10 9.41
N THR A 195 -2.49 4.97 10.18
CA THR A 195 -2.62 4.06 11.33
C THR A 195 -3.66 2.99 11.03
N ALA A 196 -3.96 2.10 11.96
CA ALA A 196 -5.01 1.09 11.80
C ALA A 196 -6.41 1.70 11.51
N SER A 197 -6.71 2.88 12.04
CA SER A 197 -8.05 3.49 11.96
C SER A 197 -8.11 4.83 11.24
N THR A 198 -6.98 5.44 10.95
CA THR A 198 -6.91 6.81 10.43
C THR A 198 -5.86 6.94 9.35
N MET A 199 -6.15 7.70 8.32
CA MET A 199 -5.18 8.17 7.33
C MET A 199 -5.41 9.66 7.09
N ALA A 200 -4.41 10.48 7.41
CA ALA A 200 -4.53 11.94 7.29
C ALA A 200 -3.25 12.58 6.76
N PRO A 201 -3.37 13.71 6.05
CA PRO A 201 -2.21 14.47 5.59
C PRO A 201 -1.45 15.05 6.79
N VAL A 202 -0.14 15.19 6.62
CA VAL A 202 0.76 15.77 7.63
C VAL A 202 1.69 16.77 6.97
N ASP A 203 1.75 17.98 7.55
CA ASP A 203 2.63 19.04 7.09
C ASP A 203 3.67 19.43 8.13
N ASN A 204 3.43 19.08 9.38
CA ASN A 204 4.31 19.41 10.50
C ASN A 204 4.27 18.32 11.59
N LEU A 205 5.16 18.42 12.59
CA LEU A 205 5.22 17.45 13.69
C LEU A 205 3.91 17.38 14.49
N LYS A 206 3.19 18.49 14.67
CA LYS A 206 1.94 18.53 15.44
C LYS A 206 0.88 17.64 14.81
N ASP A 207 0.80 17.62 13.47
CA ASP A 207 -0.15 16.77 12.75
C ASP A 207 0.13 15.29 13.03
N VAL A 208 1.40 14.88 12.99
CA VAL A 208 1.82 13.51 13.36
C VAL A 208 1.43 13.19 14.79
N LEU A 209 1.78 14.07 15.75
CA LEU A 209 1.49 13.85 17.17
C LEU A 209 -0.04 13.73 17.44
N ASN A 210 -0.87 14.41 16.66
CA ASN A 210 -2.34 14.29 16.78
C ASN A 210 -2.84 12.90 16.36
N LEU A 211 -2.16 12.25 15.43
CA LEU A 211 -2.52 10.92 14.91
C LEU A 211 -2.00 9.77 15.78
N LEU A 212 -0.96 10.01 16.57
CA LEU A 212 -0.39 9.00 17.47
C LEU A 212 -1.26 8.83 18.72
N PRO A 213 -1.61 7.59 19.12
CA PRO A 213 -2.41 7.35 20.33
C PRO A 213 -1.61 7.58 21.62
N THR A 214 -0.32 7.24 21.62
CA THR A 214 0.57 7.20 22.78
C THR A 214 1.89 7.91 22.49
N HIS A 215 2.75 8.07 23.48
CA HIS A 215 4.16 8.49 23.37
C HIS A 215 4.41 9.84 22.66
N LYS A 216 3.43 10.74 22.68
CA LYS A 216 3.54 12.04 21.99
C LYS A 216 4.69 12.89 22.54
N ALA A 217 4.86 12.89 23.86
CA ALA A 217 5.91 13.67 24.52
C ALA A 217 7.31 13.14 24.20
N GLU A 218 7.47 11.81 24.13
CA GLU A 218 8.71 11.15 23.78
C GLU A 218 9.12 11.46 22.34
N VAL A 219 8.18 11.33 21.39
CA VAL A 219 8.41 11.65 19.97
C VAL A 219 8.75 13.13 19.81
N GLN A 220 8.07 14.03 20.53
CA GLN A 220 8.36 15.46 20.50
C GLN A 220 9.76 15.77 21.05
N ARG A 221 10.15 15.11 22.15
CA ARG A 221 11.49 15.25 22.74
C ARG A 221 12.55 14.76 21.77
N TYR A 222 12.37 13.58 21.19
CA TYR A 222 13.27 13.01 20.19
C TYR A 222 13.43 13.95 18.99
N ALA A 223 12.34 14.47 18.43
CA ALA A 223 12.40 15.40 17.31
C ALA A 223 13.23 16.67 17.61
N ARG A 224 13.14 17.19 18.83
CA ARG A 224 13.96 18.34 19.28
C ARG A 224 15.42 17.95 19.47
N GLN A 225 15.71 16.82 20.09
CA GLN A 225 17.08 16.34 20.32
C GLN A 225 17.81 16.06 19.02
N GLN A 226 17.13 15.50 18.03
CA GLN A 226 17.68 15.21 16.70
C GLN A 226 17.57 16.40 15.73
N GLN A 227 17.07 17.55 16.19
CA GLN A 227 16.89 18.76 15.37
C GLN A 227 16.15 18.51 14.05
N LEU A 228 15.12 17.62 14.08
CA LEU A 228 14.37 17.23 12.89
C LEU A 228 13.66 18.44 12.26
N ARG A 229 13.77 18.55 10.93
CA ARG A 229 13.15 19.63 10.15
C ARG A 229 12.03 19.06 9.27
N PHE A 230 10.80 19.44 9.59
CA PHE A 230 9.60 18.95 8.90
C PHE A 230 9.21 19.80 7.68
N SER A 231 10.20 20.46 7.07
CA SER A 231 10.03 21.29 5.86
C SER A 231 11.26 21.22 4.97
N GLY A 232 11.11 21.60 3.70
CA GLY A 232 12.18 21.58 2.70
C GLY A 232 12.70 20.17 2.41
N ALA A 233 13.95 20.04 1.99
CA ALA A 233 14.56 18.78 1.53
C ALA A 233 14.66 17.69 2.62
N GLN A 234 14.63 18.05 3.91
CA GLN A 234 14.72 17.10 5.02
C GLN A 234 13.37 16.60 5.51
N ARG A 235 12.26 17.08 4.92
CA ARG A 235 10.90 16.80 5.39
C ARG A 235 10.63 15.30 5.52
N GLU A 236 10.80 14.53 4.45
CA GLU A 236 10.51 13.09 4.43
C GLU A 236 11.39 12.30 5.39
N ALA A 237 12.69 12.59 5.41
CA ALA A 237 13.63 11.94 6.32
C ALA A 237 13.28 12.23 7.80
N SER A 238 12.86 13.46 8.12
CA SER A 238 12.47 13.86 9.46
C SER A 238 11.19 13.16 9.92
N PHE A 239 10.17 13.07 9.07
CA PHE A 239 8.95 12.30 9.35
C PHE A 239 9.25 10.81 9.53
N SER A 240 10.05 10.23 8.63
CA SER A 240 10.46 8.82 8.71
C SER A 240 11.22 8.54 10.01
N SER A 241 12.13 9.41 10.43
CA SER A 241 12.89 9.26 11.67
C SER A 241 12.00 9.35 12.90
N ALA A 242 11.09 10.30 12.96
CA ALA A 242 10.14 10.45 14.06
C ALA A 242 9.23 9.23 14.21
N LEU A 243 8.71 8.70 13.09
CA LEU A 243 7.82 7.53 13.10
C LEU A 243 8.57 6.22 13.38
N ARG A 244 9.81 6.07 12.92
CA ARG A 244 10.66 4.92 13.31
C ARG A 244 10.95 4.91 14.80
N TYR A 245 11.26 6.07 15.38
CA TYR A 245 11.42 6.20 16.82
C TYR A 245 10.14 5.82 17.56
N TYR A 246 8.98 6.32 17.12
CA TYR A 246 7.69 5.93 17.69
C TYR A 246 7.48 4.41 17.65
N ALA A 247 7.78 3.77 16.51
CA ALA A 247 7.62 2.33 16.35
C ALA A 247 8.58 1.50 17.22
N SER A 248 9.68 2.09 17.70
CA SER A 248 10.63 1.44 18.60
C SER A 248 10.24 1.51 20.10
N LEU A 249 9.23 2.33 20.42
CA LEU A 249 8.73 2.45 21.79
C LEU A 249 7.81 1.27 22.16
N PRO A 250 7.77 0.84 23.43
CA PRO A 250 6.82 -0.16 23.89
C PRO A 250 5.38 0.27 23.61
N GLN A 251 4.59 -0.63 23.00
CA GLN A 251 3.19 -0.36 22.64
C GLN A 251 2.26 -0.87 23.74
#